data_afc43905ca8408bc6138afc79bead310
#
_entry.id   afc43905ca8408bc6138afc79bead310
#
_cell.length_a   1.000
_cell.length_b   1.000
_cell.length_c   1.000
_cell.angle_alpha   90.00
_cell.angle_beta   90.00
_cell.angle_gamma   90.00
#
_symmetry.space_group_name_H-M   'P 1'
#
loop_
_entity.id
_entity.type
_entity.pdbx_description
1 polymer ?
#
loop_
_entity_poly.entity_id
_entity_poly.type
_entity_poly.pdbx_seq_one_letter_code
_entity_poly.pdbx_strand_id
1 'polypeptide(L)'
;MKKILFIFLLYPFVSIAQEPKPKFENDTLYTASGYKIFKGHTLEFADGLERYGRFKYVSVKNGILSTSLTNCQVIVKDFRKYWVSGLNNGYIVFDGYLIRKDGSRDYIVLQMAFDRAIENSPVLPSEIKVPGEFRNKYKRDLKREITGLYNMYQDKVITKAAYNEMKKKLDE
;
A
#
# COMPACT_ATOMS: atom_id res chain seq x y z
N MET A 1 5.69 64.11 17.51
CA MET A 1 4.83 62.91 17.55
C MET A 1 5.28 61.96 16.47
N LYS A 2 6.04 60.90 16.85
CA LYS A 2 6.55 59.89 15.92
C LYS A 2 5.52 58.80 15.83
N LYS A 3 4.90 58.60 14.64
CA LYS A 3 3.99 57.49 14.36
C LYS A 3 4.85 56.25 14.08
N ILE A 4 4.86 55.28 15.00
CA ILE A 4 5.48 53.97 14.81
C ILE A 4 4.49 53.13 14.01
N LEU A 5 4.85 52.89 12.75
CA LEU A 5 4.11 52.02 11.85
C LEU A 5 4.49 50.57 12.19
N PHE A 6 3.62 49.85 12.90
CA PHE A 6 3.74 48.42 13.14
C PHE A 6 3.40 47.67 11.84
N ILE A 7 4.42 47.32 11.07
CA ILE A 7 4.28 46.42 9.95
C ILE A 7 4.25 45.01 10.57
N PHE A 8 3.04 44.48 10.77
CA PHE A 8 2.84 43.04 11.01
C PHE A 8 3.23 42.33 9.74
N LEU A 9 4.43 41.80 9.71
CA LEU A 9 4.87 40.81 8.73
C LEU A 9 4.03 39.55 8.97
N LEU A 10 2.93 39.41 8.23
CA LEU A 10 2.19 38.19 8.02
C LEU A 10 3.11 37.23 7.24
N TYR A 11 3.96 36.53 7.95
CA TYR A 11 4.59 35.34 7.40
C TYR A 11 3.47 34.33 7.12
N PRO A 12 3.23 33.97 5.85
CA PRO A 12 2.38 32.82 5.58
C PRO A 12 3.11 31.61 6.21
N PHE A 13 2.56 31.08 7.28
CA PHE A 13 2.91 29.75 7.75
C PHE A 13 2.51 28.80 6.61
N VAL A 14 3.42 28.61 5.67
CA VAL A 14 3.38 27.47 4.79
C VAL A 14 3.63 26.27 5.69
N SER A 15 2.57 25.75 6.28
CA SER A 15 2.61 24.44 6.91
C SER A 15 2.91 23.47 5.77
N ILE A 16 4.19 23.12 5.64
CA ILE A 16 4.61 21.98 4.83
C ILE A 16 3.91 20.80 5.51
N ALA A 17 2.77 20.43 4.97
CA ALA A 17 2.04 19.27 5.43
C ALA A 17 2.99 18.08 5.28
N GLN A 18 3.60 17.67 6.39
CA GLN A 18 4.44 16.47 6.40
C GLN A 18 3.55 15.32 5.95
N GLU A 19 4.02 14.59 4.96
CA GLU A 19 3.33 13.37 4.54
C GLU A 19 3.09 12.50 5.78
N PRO A 20 1.86 12.04 6.00
CA PRO A 20 1.55 11.25 7.18
C PRO A 20 2.41 9.97 7.16
N LYS A 21 3.17 9.78 8.24
CA LYS A 21 4.00 8.60 8.39
C LYS A 21 3.16 7.46 8.95
N PRO A 22 3.39 6.23 8.49
CA PRO A 22 2.73 5.07 9.07
C PRO A 22 3.13 4.92 10.55
N LYS A 23 2.20 4.49 11.38
CA LYS A 23 2.43 4.23 12.81
C LYS A 23 1.69 2.98 13.26
N PHE A 24 2.23 2.32 14.28
CA PHE A 24 1.57 1.21 14.96
C PHE A 24 1.30 1.60 16.41
N GLU A 25 0.05 1.58 16.80
CA GLU A 25 -0.39 2.05 18.12
C GLU A 25 -1.69 1.32 18.51
N ASN A 26 -1.77 0.86 19.77
CA ASN A 26 -2.95 0.17 20.31
C ASN A 26 -3.45 -0.96 19.39
N ASP A 27 -2.55 -1.89 19.03
CA ASP A 27 -2.84 -3.02 18.14
C ASP A 27 -3.48 -2.63 16.79
N THR A 28 -3.24 -1.39 16.37
CA THR A 28 -3.73 -0.87 15.09
C THR A 28 -2.58 -0.28 14.29
N LEU A 29 -2.44 -0.76 13.07
CA LEU A 29 -1.57 -0.16 12.07
C LEU A 29 -2.32 0.95 11.33
N TYR A 30 -1.81 2.16 11.42
CA TYR A 30 -2.22 3.30 10.62
C TYR A 30 -1.26 3.43 9.45
N THR A 31 -1.75 3.26 8.26
CA THR A 31 -0.96 3.45 7.05
C THR A 31 -0.80 4.93 6.74
N ALA A 32 0.15 5.29 5.89
CA ALA A 32 0.32 6.67 5.50
C ALA A 32 -0.90 7.24 4.74
N SER A 33 -1.69 6.39 4.06
CA SER A 33 -2.96 6.80 3.43
C SER A 33 -4.11 7.00 4.44
N GLY A 34 -3.92 6.63 5.71
CA GLY A 34 -4.95 6.65 6.74
C GLY A 34 -5.80 5.38 6.81
N TYR A 35 -5.53 4.38 5.95
CA TYR A 35 -6.16 3.08 6.08
C TYR A 35 -5.68 2.39 7.35
N LYS A 36 -6.60 1.72 8.05
CA LYS A 36 -6.31 1.09 9.33
C LYS A 36 -6.38 -0.42 9.19
N ILE A 37 -5.39 -1.10 9.75
CA ILE A 37 -5.37 -2.56 9.86
C ILE A 37 -5.29 -2.90 11.35
N PHE A 38 -6.25 -3.66 11.84
CA PHE A 38 -6.40 -3.99 13.25
C PHE A 38 -6.79 -5.45 13.45
N LYS A 39 -6.72 -5.92 14.66
CA LYS A 39 -7.11 -7.28 15.04
C LYS A 39 -8.58 -7.54 14.74
N GLY A 40 -8.86 -8.63 14.03
CA GLY A 40 -10.19 -8.96 13.52
C GLY A 40 -10.52 -8.33 12.16
N HIS A 41 -9.68 -7.44 11.65
CA HIS A 41 -9.88 -6.84 10.34
C HIS A 41 -9.73 -7.89 9.23
N THR A 42 -10.61 -7.86 8.24
CA THR A 42 -10.52 -8.71 7.06
C THR A 42 -9.85 -7.95 5.94
N LEU A 43 -8.68 -8.42 5.53
CA LEU A 43 -7.95 -7.93 4.36
C LEU A 43 -8.37 -8.72 3.14
N GLU A 44 -8.72 -8.05 2.06
CA GLU A 44 -8.97 -8.66 0.76
C GLU A 44 -7.73 -8.51 -0.12
N PHE A 45 -7.24 -9.63 -0.66
CA PHE A 45 -6.12 -9.65 -1.57
C PHE A 45 -6.60 -9.60 -3.02
N ALA A 46 -5.95 -8.78 -3.82
CA ALA A 46 -6.14 -8.72 -5.27
C ALA A 46 -5.20 -9.70 -5.96
N ASP A 47 -4.83 -9.43 -7.21
CA ASP A 47 -3.83 -10.20 -7.93
C ASP A 47 -2.41 -9.75 -7.55
N GLY A 48 -1.47 -10.70 -7.56
CA GLY A 48 -0.07 -10.38 -7.35
C GLY A 48 0.52 -9.60 -8.52
N LEU A 49 1.43 -8.68 -8.24
CA LEU A 49 2.02 -7.74 -9.19
C LEU A 49 3.25 -8.27 -9.94
N GLU A 50 3.73 -9.46 -9.57
CA GLU A 50 4.87 -10.10 -10.22
C GLU A 50 4.42 -11.23 -11.17
N ARG A 51 5.39 -11.70 -11.94
CA ARG A 51 5.20 -12.81 -12.87
C ARG A 51 4.58 -14.04 -12.16
N TYR A 52 3.67 -14.70 -12.83
CA TYR A 52 2.91 -15.85 -12.30
C TYR A 52 2.00 -15.52 -11.10
N GLY A 53 1.55 -14.26 -10.96
CA GLY A 53 0.66 -13.85 -9.88
C GLY A 53 1.31 -13.82 -8.50
N ARG A 54 2.64 -13.71 -8.43
CA ARG A 54 3.34 -13.54 -7.17
C ARG A 54 3.11 -12.16 -6.59
N PHE A 55 2.99 -12.10 -5.29
CA PHE A 55 2.92 -10.84 -4.55
C PHE A 55 4.32 -10.26 -4.36
N LYS A 56 4.47 -8.99 -4.67
CA LYS A 56 5.72 -8.25 -4.53
C LYS A 56 5.95 -7.73 -3.11
N TYR A 57 4.86 -7.28 -2.50
CA TYR A 57 4.90 -6.59 -1.20
C TYR A 57 4.34 -7.42 -0.06
N VAL A 58 3.83 -8.60 -0.36
CA VAL A 58 3.29 -9.54 0.62
C VAL A 58 4.00 -10.88 0.50
N SER A 59 4.47 -11.41 1.60
CA SER A 59 5.09 -12.74 1.67
C SER A 59 4.49 -13.58 2.78
N VAL A 60 4.35 -14.88 2.53
CA VAL A 60 3.88 -15.87 3.50
C VAL A 60 5.09 -16.57 4.13
N LYS A 61 5.15 -16.64 5.44
CA LYS A 61 6.32 -17.13 6.19
C LYS A 61 6.27 -18.63 6.53
N ASN A 62 5.12 -19.25 6.48
CA ASN A 62 4.92 -20.65 6.92
C ASN A 62 4.76 -21.64 5.74
N GLY A 63 5.48 -21.43 4.65
CA GLY A 63 5.60 -22.39 3.56
C GLY A 63 4.47 -22.40 2.52
N ILE A 64 3.45 -21.58 2.69
CA ILE A 64 2.38 -21.40 1.68
C ILE A 64 2.90 -20.45 0.59
N LEU A 65 2.63 -20.76 -0.66
CA LEU A 65 3.00 -19.87 -1.77
C LEU A 65 2.15 -18.59 -1.73
N SER A 66 2.78 -17.44 -1.94
CA SER A 66 2.07 -16.16 -1.95
C SER A 66 0.96 -16.09 -3.02
N THR A 67 1.11 -16.82 -4.13
CA THR A 67 0.06 -16.94 -5.16
C THR A 67 -1.27 -17.50 -4.64
N SER A 68 -1.24 -18.24 -3.51
CA SER A 68 -2.46 -18.73 -2.86
C SER A 68 -3.33 -17.63 -2.24
N LEU A 69 -2.80 -16.42 -2.13
CA LEU A 69 -3.54 -15.26 -1.60
C LEU A 69 -4.44 -14.59 -2.63
N THR A 70 -4.24 -14.85 -3.93
CA THR A 70 -4.99 -14.20 -5.01
C THR A 70 -6.50 -14.35 -4.82
N ASN A 71 -7.19 -13.20 -4.76
CA ASN A 71 -8.64 -13.12 -4.52
C ASN A 71 -9.13 -13.84 -3.26
N CYS A 72 -8.26 -13.95 -2.25
CA CYS A 72 -8.59 -14.51 -0.95
C CYS A 72 -8.77 -13.40 0.09
N GLN A 73 -9.36 -13.78 1.22
CA GLN A 73 -9.51 -12.92 2.39
C GLN A 73 -8.63 -13.45 3.52
N VAL A 74 -8.07 -12.55 4.30
CA VAL A 74 -7.31 -12.89 5.51
C VAL A 74 -7.84 -12.10 6.68
N ILE A 75 -8.28 -12.79 7.72
CA ILE A 75 -8.64 -12.17 8.99
C ILE A 75 -7.37 -12.01 9.82
N VAL A 76 -7.04 -10.78 10.18
CA VAL A 76 -5.91 -10.46 11.06
C VAL A 76 -6.19 -11.00 12.44
N LYS A 77 -5.34 -11.90 12.94
CA LYS A 77 -5.47 -12.50 14.28
C LYS A 77 -4.67 -11.73 15.32
N ASP A 78 -3.39 -11.50 15.03
CA ASP A 78 -2.49 -10.85 15.97
C ASP A 78 -1.28 -10.26 15.26
N PHE A 79 -0.68 -9.21 15.84
CA PHE A 79 0.52 -8.59 15.30
C PHE A 79 1.76 -9.10 16.04
N ARG A 80 2.79 -9.50 15.27
CA ARG A 80 4.06 -9.99 15.84
C ARG A 80 5.14 -8.95 15.86
N LYS A 81 5.25 -8.19 14.79
CA LYS A 81 6.37 -7.25 14.60
C LYS A 81 5.97 -6.13 13.65
N TYR A 82 6.39 -4.92 14.02
CA TYR A 82 6.30 -3.73 13.19
C TYR A 82 7.66 -3.05 13.13
N TRP A 83 8.06 -2.57 11.96
CA TRP A 83 9.23 -1.70 11.80
C TRP A 83 9.11 -0.83 10.56
N VAL A 84 9.84 0.29 10.57
CA VAL A 84 9.96 1.19 9.43
C VAL A 84 11.43 1.18 9.00
N SER A 85 11.70 0.89 7.73
CA SER A 85 13.04 1.04 7.16
C SER A 85 13.23 2.46 6.60
N GLY A 86 14.49 2.90 6.49
CA GLY A 86 14.89 4.30 6.27
C GLY A 86 14.37 5.05 5.02
N LEU A 87 13.52 4.44 4.21
CA LEU A 87 12.89 5.05 3.04
C LEU A 87 11.35 5.11 3.17
N ASN A 88 10.84 5.29 4.38
CA ASN A 88 9.40 5.29 4.69
C ASN A 88 8.65 4.00 4.32
N ASN A 89 9.37 2.89 4.12
CA ASN A 89 8.76 1.60 3.89
C ASN A 89 8.47 0.93 5.23
N GLY A 90 7.21 0.95 5.63
CA GLY A 90 6.76 0.22 6.81
C GLY A 90 6.53 -1.25 6.47
N TYR A 91 6.93 -2.12 7.40
CA TYR A 91 6.68 -3.56 7.35
C TYR A 91 5.94 -3.99 8.59
N ILE A 92 5.03 -4.92 8.41
CA ILE A 92 4.34 -5.57 9.51
C ILE A 92 4.38 -7.08 9.33
N VAL A 93 4.54 -7.80 10.43
CA VAL A 93 4.34 -9.24 10.48
C VAL A 93 3.15 -9.51 11.36
N PHE A 94 2.21 -10.28 10.86
CA PHE A 94 1.01 -10.64 11.60
C PHE A 94 0.57 -12.08 11.33
N ASP A 95 -0.13 -12.62 12.30
CA ASP A 95 -0.84 -13.88 12.19
C ASP A 95 -2.22 -13.63 11.62
N GLY A 96 -2.69 -14.55 10.79
CA GLY A 96 -4.02 -14.45 10.22
C GLY A 96 -4.62 -15.81 9.88
N TYR A 97 -5.88 -15.77 9.55
CA TYR A 97 -6.62 -16.89 8.98
C TYR A 97 -6.96 -16.59 7.53
N LEU A 98 -6.32 -17.32 6.62
CA LEU A 98 -6.66 -17.31 5.21
C LEU A 98 -8.00 -17.98 5.01
N ILE A 99 -8.96 -17.27 4.42
CA ILE A 99 -10.26 -17.83 4.04
C ILE A 99 -10.19 -18.20 2.57
N ARG A 100 -10.33 -19.48 2.28
CA ARG A 100 -10.38 -19.97 0.91
C ARG A 100 -11.78 -19.85 0.32
N LYS A 101 -11.89 -20.01 -0.99
CA LYS A 101 -13.17 -19.96 -1.72
C LYS A 101 -14.16 -21.02 -1.28
N ASP A 102 -13.68 -22.16 -0.77
CA ASP A 102 -14.49 -23.25 -0.21
C ASP A 102 -14.91 -23.03 1.24
N GLY A 103 -14.52 -21.88 1.84
CA GLY A 103 -14.80 -21.54 3.23
C GLY A 103 -13.82 -22.13 4.25
N SER A 104 -12.88 -22.94 3.82
CA SER A 104 -11.84 -23.46 4.70
C SER A 104 -10.92 -22.35 5.21
N ARG A 105 -10.32 -22.56 6.38
CA ARG A 105 -9.45 -21.58 7.03
C ARG A 105 -8.08 -22.19 7.32
N ASP A 106 -7.04 -21.53 6.80
CA ASP A 106 -5.66 -21.90 7.08
C ASP A 106 -5.01 -20.82 7.96
N TYR A 107 -4.28 -21.28 8.97
CA TYR A 107 -3.44 -20.35 9.73
C TYR A 107 -2.21 -19.98 8.90
N ILE A 108 -1.98 -18.67 8.80
CA ILE A 108 -0.83 -18.13 8.04
C ILE A 108 -0.11 -17.05 8.84
N VAL A 109 1.17 -16.90 8.53
CA VAL A 109 1.98 -15.77 9.00
C VAL A 109 2.35 -14.93 7.80
N LEU A 110 1.92 -13.69 7.79
CA LEU A 110 2.18 -12.74 6.71
C LEU A 110 3.22 -11.70 7.12
N GLN A 111 4.12 -11.40 6.21
CA GLN A 111 4.93 -10.20 6.24
C GLN A 111 4.51 -9.31 5.08
N MET A 112 4.22 -8.06 5.37
CA MET A 112 3.68 -7.13 4.41
C MET A 112 4.37 -5.77 4.48
N ALA A 113 4.83 -5.26 3.34
CA ALA A 113 5.19 -3.86 3.16
C ALA A 113 3.89 -3.08 2.89
N PHE A 114 3.16 -2.74 3.96
CA PHE A 114 1.74 -2.39 3.91
C PHE A 114 1.44 -1.15 3.06
N ASP A 115 2.22 -0.07 3.15
CA ASP A 115 1.97 1.11 2.33
C ASP A 115 2.17 0.79 0.85
N ARG A 116 3.14 -0.06 0.52
CA ARG A 116 3.40 -0.51 -0.85
C ARG A 116 2.33 -1.47 -1.37
N ALA A 117 1.84 -2.34 -0.51
CA ALA A 117 0.78 -3.30 -0.88
C ALA A 117 -0.56 -2.61 -1.15
N ILE A 118 -0.81 -1.46 -0.50
CA ILE A 118 -2.02 -0.65 -0.70
C ILE A 118 -1.80 0.60 -1.55
N GLU A 119 -0.54 0.95 -1.83
CA GLU A 119 -0.23 2.08 -2.68
C GLU A 119 -0.77 1.83 -4.07
N ASN A 120 -1.68 2.67 -4.45
CA ASN A 120 -2.36 2.58 -5.71
C ASN A 120 -2.20 3.90 -6.45
N SER A 121 -1.58 3.83 -7.60
CA SER A 121 -1.76 4.86 -8.61
C SER A 121 -3.02 4.56 -9.41
N PRO A 122 -3.59 5.53 -10.15
CA PRO A 122 -4.66 5.26 -11.09
C PRO A 122 -4.32 4.14 -12.09
N VAL A 123 -3.06 3.79 -12.19
CA VAL A 123 -2.50 2.91 -13.21
C VAL A 123 -1.93 1.62 -12.64
N LEU A 124 -1.30 1.66 -11.45
CA LEU A 124 -0.73 0.47 -10.83
C LEU A 124 -1.74 -0.13 -9.85
N PRO A 125 -2.14 -1.40 -10.06
CA PRO A 125 -3.03 -2.08 -9.13
C PRO A 125 -2.36 -2.29 -7.78
N SER A 126 -3.16 -2.29 -6.72
CA SER A 126 -2.70 -2.67 -5.37
C SER A 126 -2.80 -4.18 -5.18
N GLU A 127 -1.96 -4.72 -4.31
CA GLU A 127 -2.04 -6.14 -3.90
C GLU A 127 -3.12 -6.38 -2.85
N ILE A 128 -3.57 -5.31 -2.18
CA ILE A 128 -4.67 -5.34 -1.21
C ILE A 128 -5.78 -4.42 -1.69
N LYS A 129 -7.00 -4.94 -1.72
CA LYS A 129 -8.18 -4.14 -2.05
C LYS A 129 -8.50 -3.22 -0.88
N VAL A 130 -8.41 -1.91 -1.11
CA VAL A 130 -8.79 -0.89 -0.14
C VAL A 130 -9.82 0.06 -0.73
N PRO A 131 -10.69 0.66 0.10
CA PRO A 131 -11.62 1.68 -0.35
C PRO A 131 -10.94 2.82 -1.09
N GLY A 132 -11.61 3.38 -2.10
CA GLY A 132 -11.04 4.39 -2.99
C GLY A 132 -10.52 5.65 -2.28
N GLU A 133 -11.13 6.01 -1.14
CA GLU A 133 -10.72 7.15 -0.32
C GLU A 133 -9.32 7.02 0.28
N PHE A 134 -8.78 5.80 0.40
CA PHE A 134 -7.42 5.53 0.87
C PHE A 134 -6.42 5.34 -0.28
N ARG A 135 -6.90 5.41 -1.50
CA ARG A 135 -6.07 5.36 -2.70
C ARG A 135 -5.64 6.78 -3.05
N ASN A 136 -4.53 6.92 -3.72
CA ASN A 136 -4.08 8.20 -4.32
C ASN A 136 -3.88 9.38 -3.34
N LYS A 137 -3.70 9.14 -2.04
CA LYS A 137 -3.36 10.21 -1.08
C LYS A 137 -1.89 10.65 -1.16
N TYR A 138 -1.08 9.93 -1.92
CA TYR A 138 0.33 10.26 -2.09
C TYR A 138 0.57 11.16 -3.29
N LYS A 139 1.59 12.00 -3.17
CA LYS A 139 2.10 12.72 -4.32
C LYS A 139 2.53 11.72 -5.39
N ARG A 140 1.96 11.88 -6.56
CA ARG A 140 2.22 11.02 -7.71
C ARG A 140 3.71 11.02 -8.06
N ASP A 141 4.35 9.88 -8.01
CA ASP A 141 5.71 9.67 -8.52
C ASP A 141 5.64 9.06 -9.92
N LEU A 142 5.47 9.92 -10.92
CA LEU A 142 5.32 9.53 -12.31
C LEU A 142 6.45 8.64 -12.80
N LYS A 143 7.70 8.94 -12.44
CA LYS A 143 8.86 8.14 -12.84
C LYS A 143 8.76 6.72 -12.30
N ARG A 144 8.35 6.58 -11.06
CA ARG A 144 8.17 5.28 -10.41
C ARG A 144 7.00 4.50 -11.02
N GLU A 145 5.89 5.18 -11.31
CA GLU A 145 4.73 4.59 -11.95
C GLU A 145 5.07 4.05 -13.34
N ILE A 146 5.75 4.84 -14.17
CA ILE A 146 6.22 4.41 -15.50
C ILE A 146 7.16 3.22 -15.40
N THR A 147 8.11 3.25 -14.45
CA THR A 147 9.04 2.14 -14.24
C THR A 147 8.30 0.87 -13.80
N GLY A 148 7.36 1.00 -12.87
CA GLY A 148 6.52 -0.12 -12.41
C GLY A 148 5.70 -0.73 -13.53
N LEU A 149 5.07 0.11 -14.34
CA LEU A 149 4.28 -0.29 -15.50
C LEU A 149 5.13 -1.01 -16.57
N TYR A 150 6.33 -0.49 -16.83
CA TYR A 150 7.28 -1.12 -17.76
C TYR A 150 7.73 -2.50 -17.28
N ASN A 151 8.03 -2.64 -15.99
CA ASN A 151 8.42 -3.93 -15.40
C ASN A 151 7.27 -4.95 -15.51
N MET A 152 6.03 -4.56 -15.22
CA MET A 152 4.85 -5.43 -15.39
C MET A 152 4.70 -5.91 -16.84
N TYR A 153 5.00 -5.05 -17.83
CA TYR A 153 4.99 -5.44 -19.22
C TYR A 153 6.13 -6.41 -19.55
N GLN A 154 7.37 -6.14 -19.08
CA GLN A 154 8.53 -7.03 -19.28
C GLN A 154 8.31 -8.40 -18.66
N ASP A 155 7.72 -8.44 -17.47
CA ASP A 155 7.40 -9.66 -16.73
C ASP A 155 6.16 -10.39 -17.29
N LYS A 156 5.55 -9.87 -18.38
CA LYS A 156 4.34 -10.42 -19.01
C LYS A 156 3.13 -10.50 -18.07
N VAL A 157 3.09 -9.67 -17.05
CA VAL A 157 1.92 -9.52 -16.16
C VAL A 157 0.79 -8.80 -16.88
N ILE A 158 1.15 -7.86 -17.76
CA ILE A 158 0.20 -7.13 -18.62
C ILE A 158 0.58 -7.25 -20.10
N THR A 159 -0.41 -7.13 -20.97
CA THR A 159 -0.21 -7.12 -22.40
C THR A 159 0.35 -5.78 -22.90
N LYS A 160 0.92 -5.75 -24.11
CA LYS A 160 1.37 -4.51 -24.74
C LYS A 160 0.23 -3.49 -24.90
N ALA A 161 -0.97 -3.95 -25.21
CA ALA A 161 -2.15 -3.08 -25.36
C ALA A 161 -2.49 -2.42 -24.02
N ALA A 162 -2.57 -3.19 -22.92
CA ALA A 162 -2.80 -2.69 -21.58
C ALA A 162 -1.69 -1.72 -21.13
N TYR A 163 -0.42 -2.04 -21.41
CA TYR A 163 0.71 -1.14 -21.12
C TYR A 163 0.53 0.22 -21.80
N ASN A 164 0.21 0.24 -23.10
CA ASN A 164 0.06 1.48 -23.86
C ASN A 164 -1.13 2.32 -23.36
N GLU A 165 -2.26 1.67 -23.05
CA GLU A 165 -3.44 2.33 -22.48
C GLU A 165 -3.14 2.97 -21.11
N MET A 166 -2.50 2.20 -20.22
CA MET A 166 -2.14 2.67 -18.89
C MET A 166 -1.11 3.80 -18.95
N LYS A 167 -0.11 3.70 -19.87
CA LYS A 167 0.87 4.76 -20.07
C LYS A 167 0.23 6.07 -20.54
N LYS A 168 -0.74 5.99 -21.44
CA LYS A 168 -1.48 7.18 -21.89
C LYS A 168 -2.20 7.87 -20.73
N LYS A 169 -2.81 7.12 -19.81
CA LYS A 169 -3.46 7.66 -18.60
C LYS A 169 -2.47 8.30 -17.61
N LEU A 170 -1.18 7.95 -17.69
CA LEU A 170 -0.14 8.58 -16.87
C LEU A 170 0.26 9.95 -17.41
N ASP A 171 0.14 10.16 -18.71
CA ASP A 171 0.53 11.39 -19.40
C ASP A 171 -0.60 12.45 -19.38
N GLU A 172 -1.81 12.08 -18.94
CA GLU A 172 -2.97 12.98 -18.71
C GLU A 172 -2.97 13.53 -17.27
#